data_cb1834166e3ea13aeb1f1b5e3bcf14be
#
_entry.id   cb1834166e3ea13aeb1f1b5e3bcf14be
#
_cell.length_a   1.000
_cell.length_b   1.000
_cell.length_c   1.000
_cell.angle_alpha   90.00
_cell.angle_beta   90.00
_cell.angle_gamma   90.00
#
_symmetry.space_group_name_H-M   'P 1'
#
loop_
_entity.id
_entity.type
_entity.pdbx_description
1 polymer ?
#
loop_
_entity_poly.entity_id
_entity_poly.type
_entity_poly.pdbx_seq_one_letter_code
_entity_poly.pdbx_strand_id
1 'polypeptide(L)'
;MPHLTGLRVTHSAIHGYGVITTRRFAKGELVLEGDGVLYREDDEFDDTYALVLPGWGADGGDDPDAPAVYYDLIDQTRWINHSCEPNTEIDSRYDHERGALRAWWVATRDLEPGEELTYDYAFVGALAQPCACGAAACRGLIVDADPEELAAVPEELRGHLRLAAGRAA
;
A
#
# COMPACT_ATOMS: atom_id res chain seq x y z
N MET A 1 -14.53 -2.26 15.39
CA MET A 1 -13.58 -1.16 15.09
C MET A 1 -12.20 -1.66 15.43
N PRO A 2 -11.28 -1.77 14.51
CA PRO A 2 -9.90 -2.07 14.83
C PRO A 2 -9.39 -1.02 15.79
N HIS A 3 -8.79 -1.46 16.89
CA HIS A 3 -8.23 -0.55 17.87
C HIS A 3 -6.96 0.07 17.29
N LEU A 4 -6.96 1.37 17.01
CA LEU A 4 -5.77 2.15 16.66
C LEU A 4 -4.83 2.27 17.88
N THR A 5 -4.49 1.14 18.50
CA THR A 5 -3.59 1.14 19.65
C THR A 5 -2.20 1.60 19.21
N GLY A 6 -1.82 2.79 19.64
CA GLY A 6 -0.53 3.38 19.26
C GLY A 6 -0.56 4.15 17.93
N LEU A 7 -1.74 4.45 17.38
CA LEU A 7 -1.93 5.19 16.14
C LEU A 7 -2.96 6.31 16.30
N ARG A 8 -2.90 7.27 15.39
CA ARG A 8 -3.82 8.41 15.33
C ARG A 8 -3.98 8.89 13.89
N VAL A 9 -5.21 9.16 13.45
CA VAL A 9 -5.46 9.87 12.18
C VAL A 9 -5.37 11.38 12.41
N THR A 10 -4.68 12.08 11.51
CA THR A 10 -4.54 13.55 11.52
C THR A 10 -4.27 14.08 10.11
N HIS A 11 -4.17 15.40 9.93
CA HIS A 11 -3.71 15.97 8.66
C HIS A 11 -2.30 15.49 8.34
N SER A 12 -2.09 15.10 7.09
CA SER A 12 -0.82 14.64 6.54
C SER A 12 -0.05 15.77 5.87
N ALA A 13 1.28 15.66 5.89
CA ALA A 13 2.15 16.50 5.08
C ALA A 13 2.28 15.99 3.63
N ILE A 14 1.86 14.75 3.36
CA ILE A 14 1.92 14.11 2.04
C ILE A 14 0.65 14.46 1.26
N HIS A 15 -0.51 14.01 1.79
CA HIS A 15 -1.81 14.28 1.16
C HIS A 15 -2.94 14.10 2.18
N GLY A 16 -3.89 15.04 2.22
CA GLY A 16 -5.14 14.95 2.98
C GLY A 16 -4.96 14.55 4.44
N TYR A 17 -5.37 13.34 4.79
CA TYR A 17 -5.18 12.73 6.10
C TYR A 17 -4.08 11.68 6.05
N GLY A 18 -3.49 11.37 7.21
CA GLY A 18 -2.50 10.33 7.39
C GLY A 18 -2.65 9.62 8.73
N VAL A 19 -2.07 8.45 8.86
CA VAL A 19 -2.03 7.65 10.09
C VAL A 19 -0.67 7.83 10.74
N ILE A 20 -0.64 8.38 11.96
CA ILE A 20 0.59 8.75 12.68
C ILE A 20 0.78 7.80 13.87
N THR A 21 1.99 7.33 14.08
CA THR A 21 2.38 6.54 15.25
C THR A 21 2.33 7.41 16.52
N THR A 22 1.82 6.84 17.62
CA THR A 22 1.83 7.48 18.96
C THR A 22 2.70 6.73 19.96
N ARG A 23 3.26 5.58 19.54
CA ARG A 23 4.26 4.78 20.24
C ARG A 23 5.30 4.27 19.26
N ARG A 24 6.37 3.68 19.80
CA ARG A 24 7.33 2.94 18.99
C ARG A 24 6.73 1.63 18.49
N PHE A 25 7.09 1.25 17.25
CA PHE A 25 6.91 -0.07 16.67
C PHE A 25 8.28 -0.62 16.23
N ALA A 26 8.54 -1.88 16.53
CA ALA A 26 9.78 -2.51 16.09
C ALA A 26 9.67 -3.00 14.63
N LYS A 27 10.80 -3.10 13.94
CA LYS A 27 10.85 -3.77 12.62
C LYS A 27 10.22 -5.17 12.70
N GLY A 28 9.33 -5.49 11.76
CA GLY A 28 8.60 -6.75 11.70
C GLY A 28 7.37 -6.82 12.62
N GLU A 29 7.09 -5.76 13.40
CA GLU A 29 5.88 -5.71 14.22
C GLU A 29 4.65 -5.46 13.36
N LEU A 30 3.56 -6.20 13.62
CA LEU A 30 2.25 -5.90 13.07
C LEU A 30 1.77 -4.56 13.64
N VAL A 31 1.59 -3.58 12.76
CA VAL A 31 1.20 -2.21 13.15
C VAL A 31 -0.31 -2.08 13.29
N LEU A 32 -1.05 -2.55 12.29
CA LEU A 32 -2.50 -2.63 12.32
C LEU A 32 -3.01 -3.63 11.28
N GLU A 33 -4.24 -4.07 11.48
CA GLU A 33 -5.03 -4.84 10.52
C GLU A 33 -6.16 -3.95 10.01
N GLY A 34 -6.41 -3.99 8.69
CA GLY A 34 -7.46 -3.20 8.05
C GLY A 34 -8.74 -4.00 7.85
N ASP A 35 -9.87 -3.31 7.94
CA ASP A 35 -11.17 -3.82 7.52
C ASP A 35 -11.48 -3.36 6.10
N GLY A 36 -12.00 -4.25 5.27
CA GLY A 36 -12.34 -3.96 3.89
C GLY A 36 -13.46 -4.84 3.35
N VAL A 37 -13.91 -4.51 2.16
CA VAL A 37 -14.87 -5.27 1.37
C VAL A 37 -14.13 -5.88 0.19
N LEU A 38 -14.30 -7.19 0.01
CA LEU A 38 -13.66 -7.93 -1.07
C LEU A 38 -14.48 -7.81 -2.36
N TYR A 39 -13.81 -7.43 -3.43
CA TYR A 39 -14.35 -7.38 -4.79
C TYR A 39 -13.47 -8.18 -5.75
N ARG A 40 -14.08 -8.60 -6.86
CA ARG A 40 -13.41 -9.26 -7.98
C ARG A 40 -13.36 -8.32 -9.18
N GLU A 41 -12.57 -8.67 -10.18
CA GLU A 41 -12.36 -7.85 -11.38
C GLU A 41 -13.67 -7.46 -12.11
N ASP A 42 -14.68 -8.34 -12.08
CA ASP A 42 -15.97 -8.10 -12.76
C ASP A 42 -16.99 -7.33 -11.90
N ASP A 43 -16.65 -6.99 -10.65
CA ASP A 43 -17.54 -6.26 -9.76
C ASP A 43 -17.49 -4.74 -10.05
N GLU A 44 -18.65 -4.06 -10.04
CA GLU A 44 -18.70 -2.60 -10.10
C GLU A 44 -18.62 -2.00 -8.69
N PHE A 45 -17.56 -1.23 -8.40
CA PHE A 45 -17.37 -0.53 -7.13
C PHE A 45 -16.46 0.69 -7.30
N ASP A 46 -16.38 1.56 -6.30
CA ASP A 46 -15.42 2.67 -6.25
C ASP A 46 -14.09 2.15 -5.69
N ASP A 47 -13.08 2.02 -6.54
CA ASP A 47 -11.76 1.48 -6.23
C ASP A 47 -10.77 2.50 -5.65
N THR A 48 -11.22 3.71 -5.34
CA THR A 48 -10.37 4.83 -4.88
C THR A 48 -9.45 4.44 -3.70
N TYR A 49 -9.89 3.54 -2.83
CA TYR A 49 -9.13 3.08 -1.65
C TYR A 49 -8.90 1.57 -1.65
N ALA A 50 -9.06 0.92 -2.78
CA ALA A 50 -8.86 -0.51 -2.88
C ALA A 50 -7.37 -0.87 -2.96
N LEU A 51 -7.01 -1.91 -2.21
CA LEU A 51 -5.76 -2.63 -2.41
C LEU A 51 -5.96 -3.65 -3.51
N VAL A 52 -5.00 -3.77 -4.42
CA VAL A 52 -4.91 -4.93 -5.30
C VAL A 52 -4.03 -5.95 -4.60
N LEU A 53 -4.61 -7.07 -4.23
CA LEU A 53 -3.94 -8.14 -3.50
C LEU A 53 -3.89 -9.41 -4.34
N PRO A 54 -2.87 -10.28 -4.14
CA PRO A 54 -2.82 -11.57 -4.82
C PRO A 54 -4.05 -12.40 -4.46
N GLY A 55 -4.50 -13.25 -5.39
CA GLY A 55 -5.45 -14.29 -5.07
C GLY A 55 -4.85 -15.32 -4.12
N TRP A 56 -5.65 -16.27 -3.64
CA TRP A 56 -5.20 -17.23 -2.62
C TRP A 56 -5.47 -18.67 -3.02
N GLY A 57 -4.59 -19.55 -2.55
CA GLY A 57 -4.70 -20.99 -2.67
C GLY A 57 -5.54 -21.65 -1.57
N ALA A 58 -5.53 -22.96 -1.57
CA ALA A 58 -6.32 -23.79 -0.63
C ALA A 58 -5.91 -23.61 0.85
N ASP A 59 -4.70 -23.16 1.12
CA ASP A 59 -4.18 -22.87 2.47
C ASP A 59 -4.41 -21.40 2.90
N GLY A 60 -5.01 -20.59 2.02
CA GLY A 60 -5.29 -19.17 2.24
C GLY A 60 -4.08 -18.24 2.00
N GLY A 61 -2.91 -18.79 1.66
CA GLY A 61 -1.75 -18.01 1.25
C GLY A 61 -1.83 -17.58 -0.21
N ASP A 62 -0.95 -16.67 -0.62
CA ASP A 62 -0.88 -16.15 -1.98
C ASP A 62 -0.70 -17.28 -3.00
N ASP A 63 -1.44 -17.18 -4.09
CA ASP A 63 -1.36 -18.10 -5.22
C ASP A 63 -1.18 -17.28 -6.51
N PRO A 64 -0.01 -17.37 -7.18
CA PRO A 64 0.26 -16.61 -8.39
C PRO A 64 -0.62 -17.01 -9.58
N ASP A 65 -1.24 -18.20 -9.54
CA ASP A 65 -2.16 -18.67 -10.56
C ASP A 65 -3.62 -18.25 -10.29
N ALA A 66 -3.91 -17.74 -9.09
CA ALA A 66 -5.23 -17.21 -8.75
C ALA A 66 -5.35 -15.75 -9.20
N PRO A 67 -6.52 -15.32 -9.73
CA PRO A 67 -6.71 -13.94 -10.11
C PRO A 67 -6.59 -13.00 -8.91
N ALA A 68 -5.97 -11.85 -9.11
CA ALA A 68 -5.90 -10.79 -8.12
C ALA A 68 -7.29 -10.37 -7.65
N VAL A 69 -7.38 -9.83 -6.45
CA VAL A 69 -8.61 -9.37 -5.83
C VAL A 69 -8.47 -7.93 -5.37
N TYR A 70 -9.59 -7.23 -5.28
CA TYR A 70 -9.66 -5.87 -4.77
C TYR A 70 -10.20 -5.90 -3.34
N TYR A 71 -9.49 -5.26 -2.44
CA TYR A 71 -9.88 -5.13 -1.05
C TYR A 71 -10.10 -3.67 -0.71
N ASP A 72 -11.35 -3.18 -0.86
CA ASP A 72 -11.70 -1.79 -0.60
C ASP A 72 -11.72 -1.51 0.90
N LEU A 73 -10.80 -0.64 1.32
CA LEU A 73 -10.61 -0.29 2.73
C LEU A 73 -11.75 0.60 3.23
N ILE A 74 -12.41 0.17 4.30
CA ILE A 74 -13.58 0.87 4.87
C ILE A 74 -13.30 1.53 6.23
N ASP A 75 -12.10 1.35 6.76
CA ASP A 75 -11.68 1.91 8.05
C ASP A 75 -10.56 2.96 7.91
N GLN A 76 -9.84 3.24 8.99
CA GLN A 76 -8.78 4.25 9.02
C GLN A 76 -7.55 3.89 8.19
N THR A 77 -7.39 2.64 7.79
CA THR A 77 -6.28 2.21 6.94
C THR A 77 -6.29 2.86 5.56
N ARG A 78 -7.47 3.27 5.09
CA ARG A 78 -7.65 4.07 3.87
C ARG A 78 -6.91 5.41 3.87
N TRP A 79 -6.50 5.90 5.04
CA TRP A 79 -5.73 7.13 5.19
C TRP A 79 -4.22 6.94 5.25
N ILE A 80 -3.71 5.70 5.09
CA ILE A 80 -2.28 5.45 5.01
C ILE A 80 -1.80 5.88 3.62
N ASN A 81 -0.95 6.90 3.57
CA ASN A 81 -0.48 7.50 2.33
C ASN A 81 0.62 6.67 1.65
N HIS A 82 0.83 6.97 0.36
CA HIS A 82 1.92 6.39 -0.41
C HIS A 82 3.27 6.99 -0.05
N SER A 83 4.32 6.16 -0.08
CA SER A 83 5.71 6.59 -0.20
C SER A 83 6.49 5.65 -1.13
N CYS A 84 7.41 6.23 -1.92
CA CYS A 84 8.39 5.46 -2.69
C CYS A 84 9.51 4.85 -1.82
N GLU A 85 9.63 5.28 -0.56
CA GLU A 85 10.45 4.69 0.50
C GLU A 85 9.55 4.42 1.71
N PRO A 86 8.68 3.41 1.62
CA PRO A 86 7.66 3.15 2.64
C PRO A 86 8.26 2.62 3.94
N ASN A 87 7.57 2.86 5.04
CA ASN A 87 7.94 2.34 6.35
C ASN A 87 7.05 1.20 6.82
N THR A 88 6.06 0.82 6.03
CA THR A 88 5.29 -0.41 6.21
C THR A 88 5.14 -1.14 4.87
N GLU A 89 4.93 -2.43 4.95
CA GLU A 89 4.51 -3.30 3.85
C GLU A 89 3.18 -3.96 4.21
N ILE A 90 2.42 -4.35 3.18
CA ILE A 90 1.16 -5.04 3.35
C ILE A 90 1.40 -6.53 3.18
N ASP A 91 0.82 -7.30 4.09
CA ASP A 91 0.70 -8.75 3.99
C ASP A 91 -0.77 -9.13 4.07
N SER A 92 -1.17 -10.22 3.43
CA SER A 92 -2.56 -10.64 3.37
C SER A 92 -2.70 -12.15 3.46
N ARG A 93 -3.87 -12.61 3.90
CA ARG A 93 -4.22 -14.01 3.93
C ARG A 93 -5.73 -14.21 3.90
N TYR A 94 -6.19 -15.18 3.14
CA TYR A 94 -7.58 -15.59 3.19
C TYR A 94 -7.81 -16.59 4.33
N ASP A 95 -8.73 -16.25 5.23
CA ASP A 95 -9.15 -17.10 6.35
C ASP A 95 -10.38 -17.93 5.91
N HIS A 96 -10.14 -19.17 5.52
CA HIS A 96 -11.21 -20.07 5.06
C HIS A 96 -12.25 -20.41 6.13
N GLU A 97 -11.87 -20.38 7.42
CA GLU A 97 -12.80 -20.63 8.53
C GLU A 97 -13.77 -19.48 8.70
N ARG A 98 -13.31 -18.26 8.50
CA ARG A 98 -14.11 -17.05 8.61
C ARG A 98 -14.74 -16.63 7.28
N GLY A 99 -14.25 -17.18 6.16
CA GLY A 99 -14.66 -16.78 4.82
C GLY A 99 -14.29 -15.32 4.51
N ALA A 100 -13.16 -14.83 5.01
CA ALA A 100 -12.76 -13.43 4.91
C ALA A 100 -11.28 -13.28 4.56
N LEU A 101 -10.98 -12.32 3.69
CA LEU A 101 -9.62 -11.84 3.47
C LEU A 101 -9.21 -10.96 4.65
N ARG A 102 -7.97 -11.13 5.10
CA ARG A 102 -7.33 -10.30 6.10
C ARG A 102 -6.13 -9.61 5.45
N ALA A 103 -5.97 -8.32 5.69
CA ALA A 103 -4.81 -7.55 5.27
C ALA A 103 -4.27 -6.75 6.47
N TRP A 104 -2.94 -6.71 6.62
CA TRP A 104 -2.30 -6.00 7.71
C TRP A 104 -1.01 -5.35 7.28
N TRP A 105 -0.63 -4.28 7.98
CA TRP A 105 0.60 -3.54 7.76
C TRP A 105 1.65 -3.96 8.76
N VAL A 106 2.85 -4.27 8.26
CA VAL A 106 4.02 -4.68 9.02
C VAL A 106 5.10 -3.61 8.89
N ALA A 107 5.72 -3.22 10.00
CA ALA A 107 6.80 -2.23 9.99
C ALA A 107 8.05 -2.78 9.29
N THR A 108 8.55 -2.09 8.27
CA THR A 108 9.77 -2.47 7.51
C THR A 108 11.06 -2.06 8.23
N ARG A 109 10.96 -1.16 9.19
CA ARG A 109 12.02 -0.68 10.08
C ARG A 109 11.44 -0.31 11.44
N ASP A 110 12.29 0.04 12.40
CA ASP A 110 11.82 0.65 13.65
C ASP A 110 11.13 1.99 13.34
N LEU A 111 9.97 2.23 13.96
CA LEU A 111 9.19 3.46 13.85
C LEU A 111 9.14 4.15 15.20
N GLU A 112 9.40 5.45 15.22
CA GLU A 112 9.32 6.28 16.42
C GLU A 112 7.94 6.97 16.51
N PRO A 113 7.50 7.40 17.71
CA PRO A 113 6.28 8.18 17.85
C PRO A 113 6.32 9.46 17.01
N GLY A 114 5.25 9.74 16.29
CA GLY A 114 5.12 10.92 15.43
C GLY A 114 5.43 10.66 13.95
N GLU A 115 5.88 9.47 13.58
CA GLU A 115 6.07 9.11 12.18
C GLU A 115 4.73 8.79 11.49
N GLU A 116 4.57 9.26 10.26
CA GLU A 116 3.45 8.89 9.41
C GLU A 116 3.68 7.50 8.80
N LEU A 117 2.66 6.63 8.90
CA LEU A 117 2.68 5.34 8.22
C LEU A 117 2.52 5.55 6.72
N THR A 118 3.32 4.81 5.95
CA THR A 118 3.26 4.83 4.48
C THR A 118 3.51 3.44 3.93
N TYR A 119 2.87 3.13 2.79
CA TYR A 119 3.17 1.93 2.01
C TYR A 119 3.32 2.30 0.52
N ASP A 120 3.92 1.41 -0.27
CA ASP A 120 3.99 1.62 -1.71
C ASP A 120 2.65 1.19 -2.35
N TYR A 121 1.98 2.10 -3.02
CA TYR A 121 0.72 1.79 -3.71
C TYR A 121 0.95 0.90 -4.95
N ALA A 122 2.15 0.93 -5.51
CA ALA A 122 2.58 0.10 -6.63
C ALA A 122 1.53 0.06 -7.77
N PHE A 123 1.06 1.24 -8.20
CA PHE A 123 0.10 1.30 -9.30
C PHE A 123 0.69 0.71 -10.57
N VAL A 124 -0.13 0.01 -11.35
CA VAL A 124 0.24 -0.40 -12.70
C VAL A 124 0.57 0.82 -13.56
N GLY A 125 1.53 0.69 -14.46
CA GLY A 125 2.06 1.82 -15.21
C GLY A 125 1.02 2.65 -15.94
N ALA A 126 -0.01 2.01 -16.50
CA ALA A 126 -1.12 2.68 -17.19
C ALA A 126 -1.96 3.60 -16.29
N LEU A 127 -1.95 3.38 -14.96
CA LEU A 127 -2.66 4.15 -13.95
C LEU A 127 -1.74 5.03 -13.12
N ALA A 128 -0.48 5.20 -13.54
CA ALA A 128 0.50 6.02 -12.83
C ALA A 128 0.01 7.44 -12.56
N GLN A 129 0.36 7.99 -11.41
CA GLN A 129 -0.02 9.34 -10.99
C GLN A 129 1.20 10.11 -10.45
N PRO A 130 1.23 11.45 -10.56
CA PRO A 130 2.29 12.27 -9.96
C PRO A 130 2.44 12.01 -8.46
N CYS A 131 3.68 11.78 -8.01
CA CYS A 131 4.00 11.50 -6.62
C CYS A 131 4.57 12.73 -5.91
N ALA A 132 4.05 13.01 -4.72
CA ALA A 132 4.51 14.08 -3.84
C ALA A 132 4.95 13.55 -2.45
N CYS A 133 5.38 12.27 -2.34
CA CYS A 133 5.69 11.64 -1.05
C CYS A 133 6.88 12.26 -0.29
N GLY A 134 7.71 13.07 -0.97
CA GLY A 134 8.86 13.73 -0.35
C GLY A 134 10.05 12.82 -0.02
N ALA A 135 10.01 11.54 -0.35
CA ALA A 135 11.11 10.61 -0.13
C ALA A 135 12.34 10.98 -0.97
N ALA A 136 13.55 10.69 -0.46
CA ALA A 136 14.80 10.99 -1.16
C ALA A 136 14.94 10.22 -2.47
N ALA A 137 14.48 8.95 -2.50
CA ALA A 137 14.42 8.12 -3.70
C ALA A 137 13.03 8.13 -4.36
N CYS A 138 12.28 9.25 -4.24
CA CYS A 138 10.97 9.38 -4.87
C CYS A 138 11.05 9.15 -6.38
N ARG A 139 10.27 8.20 -6.90
CA ARG A 139 10.19 7.88 -8.34
C ARG A 139 9.56 9.01 -9.18
N GLY A 140 8.95 10.02 -8.53
CA GLY A 140 8.23 11.11 -9.20
C GLY A 140 6.82 10.72 -9.62
N LEU A 141 6.54 9.44 -9.69
CA LEU A 141 5.22 8.85 -9.94
C LEU A 141 4.89 7.80 -8.88
N ILE A 142 3.60 7.64 -8.60
CA ILE A 142 3.05 6.48 -7.91
C ILE A 142 2.89 5.40 -8.98
N VAL A 143 3.82 4.48 -9.04
CA VAL A 143 3.89 3.41 -10.02
C VAL A 143 4.75 2.28 -9.45
N ASP A 144 4.47 1.04 -9.81
CA ASP A 144 5.35 -0.08 -9.47
C ASP A 144 6.76 0.15 -10.02
N ALA A 145 7.76 -0.30 -9.28
CA ALA A 145 9.17 -0.21 -9.67
C ALA A 145 9.57 -1.26 -10.73
N ASP A 146 8.67 -2.17 -11.07
CA ASP A 146 8.91 -3.18 -12.10
C ASP A 146 9.19 -2.51 -13.45
N PRO A 147 10.24 -2.95 -14.19
CA PRO A 147 10.59 -2.38 -15.49
C PRO A 147 9.45 -2.41 -16.52
N GLU A 148 8.58 -3.42 -16.50
CA GLU A 148 7.45 -3.53 -17.41
C GLU A 148 6.40 -2.46 -17.11
N GLU A 149 6.10 -2.25 -15.82
CA GLU A 149 5.18 -1.21 -15.36
C GLU A 149 5.74 0.20 -15.64
N LEU A 150 7.02 0.42 -15.41
CA LEU A 150 7.69 1.68 -15.76
C LEU A 150 7.64 1.96 -17.27
N ALA A 151 7.74 0.93 -18.12
CA ALA A 151 7.62 1.06 -19.57
C ALA A 151 6.18 1.34 -20.02
N ALA A 152 5.18 0.89 -19.24
CA ALA A 152 3.76 1.10 -19.53
C ALA A 152 3.25 2.51 -19.12
N VAL A 153 4.07 3.33 -18.44
CA VAL A 153 3.69 4.70 -18.06
C VAL A 153 3.34 5.53 -19.31
N PRO A 154 2.19 6.25 -19.31
CA PRO A 154 1.78 7.13 -20.40
C PRO A 154 2.86 8.17 -20.74
N GLU A 155 3.01 8.47 -22.04
CA GLU A 155 4.09 9.35 -22.54
C GLU A 155 4.08 10.72 -21.86
N GLU A 156 2.90 11.28 -21.60
CA GLU A 156 2.70 12.57 -20.94
C GLU A 156 3.19 12.61 -19.49
N LEU A 157 3.26 11.44 -18.83
CA LEU A 157 3.74 11.32 -17.44
C LEU A 157 5.22 10.95 -17.33
N ARG A 158 5.84 10.45 -18.41
CA ARG A 158 7.26 10.00 -18.37
C ARG A 158 8.24 11.08 -17.93
N GLY A 159 7.93 12.35 -18.20
CA GLY A 159 8.73 13.48 -17.75
C GLY A 159 8.80 13.66 -16.24
N HIS A 160 7.90 13.04 -15.49
CA HIS A 160 7.90 13.03 -14.02
C HIS A 160 8.76 11.91 -13.42
N LEU A 161 9.08 10.86 -14.21
CA LEU A 161 9.89 9.74 -13.73
C LEU A 161 11.27 10.22 -13.29
N ARG A 162 11.61 9.92 -12.06
CA ARG A 162 12.92 10.09 -11.47
C ARG A 162 13.53 8.71 -11.29
N LEU A 163 14.26 8.25 -12.29
CA LEU A 163 15.03 7.02 -12.13
C LEU A 163 16.12 7.32 -11.10
N ALA A 164 16.16 6.52 -10.03
CA ALA A 164 17.24 6.62 -9.04
C ALA A 164 18.58 6.53 -9.78
N ALA A 165 19.40 7.58 -9.67
CA ALA A 165 20.71 7.59 -10.28
C ALA A 165 21.53 6.42 -9.73
N GLY A 166 21.66 5.34 -10.53
CA GLY A 166 22.68 4.32 -10.38
C GLY A 166 22.55 3.39 -9.15
N ARG A 167 21.80 2.28 -9.28
CA ARG A 167 22.36 1.00 -8.86
C ARG A 167 22.84 0.29 -10.14
N ALA A 168 24.05 0.65 -10.56
CA ALA A 168 24.82 -0.23 -11.43
C ALA A 168 25.11 -1.52 -10.65
N ALA A 169 24.87 -2.64 -11.32
CA ALA A 169 25.07 -4.01 -10.85
C ALA A 169 26.47 -4.26 -10.29
#